data_1252c488942b2e1081d9573c492ce6c9
#
_entry.id   1252c488942b2e1081d9573c492ce6c9
#
_cell.length_a   1.000
_cell.length_b   1.000
_cell.length_c   1.000
_cell.angle_alpha   90.00
_cell.angle_beta   90.00
_cell.angle_gamma   90.00
#
_symmetry.space_group_name_H-M   'P 1'
#
loop_
_entity.id
_entity.type
_entity.pdbx_description
1 polymer ?
#
loop_
_entity_poly.entity_id
_entity_poly.type
_entity_poly.pdbx_seq_one_letter_code
_entity_poly.pdbx_strand_id
1 'polypeptide(L)'
;MRAIILTTLMLTYLALKLNAQTDFAALDRANYQFFLDKEYKNLKKNSRLLLEQGTDYYYLRVRLGILAYERQRYASAYKNLKRAKQLNPFDTISNEYLYYSYLLAGRTADAKHFLRSLSGDQKNSHLKTLSLSENPELNMGYSFMDYEVEKYQTNPLNYEAIENMSVFNASLNFNFTPKSRGFLQYSNTRKVATFYSSSNPTGEYGTFSQNQIYFRYKNLISSGWEIAGYTHWVFFSTETNTSTFGRRSSSLSLSAQSLFGLNISHSGWYLRGGLNLSYSNFESSSQFATEGYLTYLPFSNLNLYSTISGFYQIDKNWGNSYQANFDVGFKVFKYLWLESGAMVGNSFLYSRSLGTVLNNSFIIPATNFYGTIIIPARKFSLRIGGNYSSIYNYSWDLVNYTKTSKLVLDSFGVNATLTIKFQ
;
A
#
# COMPACT_ATOMS: atom_id res chain seq x y z
N MET A 1 62.05 -44.25 10.26
CA MET A 1 61.75 -42.99 10.90
C MET A 1 60.63 -42.22 10.23
N ARG A 2 60.67 -41.91 8.91
CA ARG A 2 59.62 -41.13 8.20
C ARG A 2 58.21 -41.77 8.23
N ALA A 3 58.11 -43.11 8.11
CA ALA A 3 56.82 -43.80 8.16
C ALA A 3 56.16 -43.74 9.56
N ILE A 4 56.97 -43.80 10.62
CA ILE A 4 56.45 -43.71 12.02
C ILE A 4 55.90 -42.28 12.28
N ILE A 5 56.57 -41.26 11.78
CA ILE A 5 56.12 -39.87 11.93
C ILE A 5 54.80 -39.62 11.17
N LEU A 6 54.67 -40.19 9.95
CA LEU A 6 53.42 -40.05 9.16
C LEU A 6 52.23 -40.79 9.81
N THR A 7 52.46 -41.99 10.35
CA THR A 7 51.42 -42.75 11.07
C THR A 7 51.00 -42.09 12.36
N THR A 8 51.94 -41.48 13.11
CA THR A 8 51.63 -40.73 14.33
C THR A 8 50.84 -39.42 14.01
N LEU A 9 51.22 -38.70 12.97
CA LEU A 9 50.47 -37.53 12.49
C LEU A 9 49.06 -37.90 12.00
N MET A 10 48.92 -39.01 11.31
CA MET A 10 47.62 -39.50 10.84
C MET A 10 46.72 -39.97 12.00
N LEU A 11 47.29 -40.62 13.00
CA LEU A 11 46.57 -41.03 14.22
C LEU A 11 46.17 -39.84 15.09
N THR A 12 47.06 -38.85 15.24
CA THR A 12 46.73 -37.61 15.96
C THR A 12 45.67 -36.79 15.23
N TYR A 13 45.70 -36.73 13.91
CA TYR A 13 44.66 -36.10 13.10
C TYR A 13 43.34 -36.85 13.18
N LEU A 14 43.32 -38.19 13.19
CA LEU A 14 42.13 -39.01 13.40
C LEU A 14 41.59 -38.84 14.82
N ALA A 15 42.44 -38.81 15.84
CA ALA A 15 42.08 -38.62 17.23
C ALA A 15 41.51 -37.21 17.46
N LEU A 16 42.04 -36.18 16.80
CA LEU A 16 41.51 -34.82 16.83
C LEU A 16 40.14 -34.71 16.13
N LYS A 17 39.93 -35.47 15.03
CA LYS A 17 38.60 -35.54 14.40
C LYS A 17 37.58 -36.31 15.24
N LEU A 18 37.98 -37.38 15.92
CA LEU A 18 37.09 -38.13 16.84
C LEU A 18 36.68 -37.36 18.07
N ASN A 19 37.57 -36.54 18.64
CA ASN A 19 37.25 -35.65 19.76
C ASN A 19 36.42 -34.40 19.34
N ALA A 20 36.41 -34.07 18.04
CA ALA A 20 35.61 -32.98 17.51
C ALA A 20 34.17 -33.39 17.15
N GLN A 21 33.83 -34.67 17.29
CA GLN A 21 32.46 -35.13 17.14
C GLN A 21 31.69 -34.72 18.44
N THR A 22 31.34 -33.45 18.51
CA THR A 22 30.40 -32.99 19.55
C THR A 22 29.20 -33.94 19.51
N ASP A 23 28.88 -34.50 20.66
CA ASP A 23 27.73 -35.42 20.80
C ASP A 23 26.47 -34.77 20.28
N PHE A 24 26.03 -35.15 19.08
CA PHE A 24 24.82 -34.64 18.45
C PHE A 24 23.61 -34.76 19.40
N ALA A 25 23.50 -35.88 20.12
CA ALA A 25 22.38 -36.11 21.03
C ALA A 25 22.39 -35.12 22.21
N ALA A 26 23.57 -34.77 22.72
CA ALA A 26 23.72 -33.76 23.78
C ALA A 26 23.36 -32.35 23.26
N LEU A 27 23.82 -32.00 22.06
CA LEU A 27 23.50 -30.70 21.43
C LEU A 27 21.99 -30.59 21.10
N ASP A 28 21.37 -31.65 20.59
CA ASP A 28 19.92 -31.61 20.30
C ASP A 28 19.08 -31.54 21.59
N ARG A 29 19.44 -32.29 22.62
CA ARG A 29 18.79 -32.16 23.95
C ARG A 29 18.91 -30.77 24.52
N ALA A 30 20.11 -30.18 24.50
CA ALA A 30 20.31 -28.79 24.92
C ALA A 30 19.51 -27.81 24.07
N ASN A 31 19.49 -28.01 22.75
CA ASN A 31 18.71 -27.20 21.81
C ASN A 31 17.20 -27.28 22.11
N TYR A 32 16.70 -28.46 22.42
CA TYR A 32 15.30 -28.65 22.81
C TYR A 32 14.98 -27.97 24.15
N GLN A 33 15.86 -28.10 25.14
CA GLN A 33 15.68 -27.46 26.44
C GLN A 33 15.66 -25.93 26.31
N PHE A 34 16.63 -25.33 25.55
CA PHE A 34 16.62 -23.89 25.28
C PHE A 34 15.35 -23.41 24.57
N PHE A 35 14.76 -24.27 23.73
CA PHE A 35 13.47 -23.96 23.09
C PHE A 35 12.32 -23.95 24.11
N LEU A 36 12.24 -24.93 24.99
CA LEU A 36 11.21 -25.02 26.04
C LEU A 36 11.31 -23.85 27.04
N ASP A 37 12.53 -23.53 27.46
CA ASP A 37 12.81 -22.48 28.44
C ASP A 37 12.76 -21.08 27.82
N LYS A 38 12.48 -20.97 26.49
CA LYS A 38 12.49 -19.73 25.73
C LYS A 38 13.82 -18.97 25.79
N GLU A 39 14.91 -19.69 26.02
CA GLU A 39 16.28 -19.16 26.00
C GLU A 39 16.76 -18.93 24.57
N TYR A 40 16.12 -18.03 23.87
CA TYR A 40 16.25 -17.83 22.43
C TYR A 40 17.67 -17.47 21.96
N LYS A 41 18.48 -16.83 22.80
CA LYS A 41 19.88 -16.52 22.49
C LYS A 41 20.71 -17.79 22.42
N ASN A 42 20.55 -18.66 23.42
CA ASN A 42 21.25 -19.94 23.53
C ASN A 42 20.76 -20.92 22.45
N LEU A 43 19.45 -21.00 22.23
CA LEU A 43 18.85 -21.77 21.13
C LEU A 43 19.48 -21.39 19.77
N LYS A 44 19.58 -20.10 19.47
CA LYS A 44 20.15 -19.65 18.19
C LYS A 44 21.64 -19.97 18.07
N LYS A 45 22.42 -19.79 19.15
CA LYS A 45 23.84 -20.10 19.19
C LYS A 45 24.09 -21.58 18.96
N ASN A 46 23.38 -22.45 19.69
CA ASN A 46 23.50 -23.90 19.58
C ASN A 46 23.03 -24.41 18.20
N SER A 47 21.90 -23.88 17.71
CA SER A 47 21.41 -24.22 16.37
C SER A 47 22.40 -23.83 15.26
N ARG A 48 23.13 -22.73 15.41
CA ARG A 48 24.15 -22.31 14.47
C ARG A 48 25.33 -23.31 14.45
N LEU A 49 25.79 -23.73 15.61
CA LEU A 49 26.84 -24.76 15.73
C LEU A 49 26.44 -26.06 15.02
N LEU A 50 25.21 -26.54 15.24
CA LEU A 50 24.70 -27.72 14.58
C LEU A 50 24.71 -27.58 13.04
N LEU A 51 24.26 -26.44 12.54
CA LEU A 51 24.23 -26.17 11.09
C LEU A 51 25.63 -26.02 10.49
N GLU A 52 26.58 -25.41 11.19
CA GLU A 52 27.99 -25.28 10.78
C GLU A 52 28.70 -26.67 10.71
N GLN A 53 28.26 -27.61 11.55
CA GLN A 53 28.70 -29.02 11.52
C GLN A 53 28.01 -29.83 10.41
N GLY A 54 27.17 -29.20 9.57
CA GLY A 54 26.42 -29.90 8.52
C GLY A 54 25.18 -30.63 9.01
N THR A 55 24.79 -30.48 10.29
CA THR A 55 23.64 -31.16 10.89
C THR A 55 22.37 -30.35 10.65
N ASP A 56 21.68 -30.64 9.55
CA ASP A 56 20.41 -30.00 9.16
C ASP A 56 19.27 -31.02 9.23
N TYR A 57 18.42 -30.92 10.25
CA TYR A 57 17.32 -31.85 10.49
C TYR A 57 16.01 -31.13 10.85
N TYR A 58 14.92 -31.88 10.74
CA TYR A 58 13.56 -31.37 10.84
C TYR A 58 13.29 -30.56 12.11
N TYR A 59 13.52 -31.13 13.32
CA TYR A 59 13.20 -30.44 14.57
C TYR A 59 14.00 -29.16 14.80
N LEU A 60 15.26 -29.11 14.36
CA LEU A 60 16.08 -27.91 14.39
C LEU A 60 15.43 -26.80 13.58
N ARG A 61 15.00 -27.14 12.35
CA ARG A 61 14.36 -26.18 11.46
C ARG A 61 13.00 -25.71 11.96
N VAL A 62 12.21 -26.58 12.58
CA VAL A 62 10.93 -26.21 13.22
C VAL A 62 11.18 -25.22 14.38
N ARG A 63 12.09 -25.55 15.30
CA ARG A 63 12.42 -24.69 16.46
C ARG A 63 12.91 -23.30 16.01
N LEU A 64 13.81 -23.24 15.03
CA LEU A 64 14.28 -21.97 14.45
C LEU A 64 13.17 -21.21 13.73
N GLY A 65 12.26 -21.90 13.06
CA GLY A 65 11.12 -21.32 12.38
C GLY A 65 10.14 -20.69 13.36
N ILE A 66 9.76 -21.41 14.41
CA ILE A 66 8.87 -20.93 15.48
C ILE A 66 9.51 -19.74 16.20
N LEU A 67 10.79 -19.84 16.59
CA LEU A 67 11.52 -18.73 17.19
C LEU A 67 11.46 -17.45 16.32
N ALA A 68 11.68 -17.59 15.02
CA ALA A 68 11.63 -16.45 14.10
C ALA A 68 10.21 -15.89 13.99
N TYR A 69 9.20 -16.74 13.97
CA TYR A 69 7.79 -16.38 13.95
C TYR A 69 7.37 -15.59 15.20
N GLU A 70 7.69 -16.08 16.40
CA GLU A 70 7.39 -15.40 17.67
C GLU A 70 8.06 -14.02 17.75
N ARG A 71 9.22 -13.85 17.14
CA ARG A 71 9.91 -12.57 16.97
C ARG A 71 9.40 -11.72 15.81
N GLN A 72 8.30 -12.12 15.19
CA GLN A 72 7.67 -11.45 14.04
C GLN A 72 8.61 -11.26 12.82
N ARG A 73 9.66 -12.10 12.70
CA ARG A 73 10.60 -12.13 11.58
C ARG A 73 10.14 -13.15 10.55
N TYR A 74 9.04 -12.86 9.87
CA TYR A 74 8.32 -13.84 9.05
C TYR A 74 9.11 -14.36 7.84
N ALA A 75 10.01 -13.59 7.25
CA ALA A 75 10.92 -14.08 6.21
C ALA A 75 11.86 -15.18 6.72
N SER A 76 12.42 -15.01 7.92
CA SER A 76 13.27 -16.00 8.55
C SER A 76 12.48 -17.23 9.00
N ALA A 77 11.26 -17.03 9.53
CA ALA A 77 10.34 -18.12 9.85
C ALA A 77 10.05 -18.95 8.60
N TYR A 78 9.63 -18.31 7.52
CA TYR A 78 9.38 -18.96 6.24
C TYR A 78 10.57 -19.79 5.75
N LYS A 79 11.79 -19.23 5.77
CA LYS A 79 12.99 -19.94 5.30
C LYS A 79 13.21 -21.25 6.06
N ASN A 80 13.12 -21.23 7.39
CA ASN A 80 13.34 -22.41 8.23
C ASN A 80 12.18 -23.40 8.13
N LEU A 81 10.93 -22.93 8.18
CA LEU A 81 9.75 -23.80 8.10
C LEU A 81 9.57 -24.44 6.73
N LYS A 82 9.93 -23.73 5.64
CA LYS A 82 9.97 -24.31 4.30
C LYS A 82 11.00 -25.46 4.24
N ARG A 83 12.16 -25.29 4.88
CA ARG A 83 13.16 -26.34 4.96
C ARG A 83 12.70 -27.52 5.82
N ALA A 84 12.03 -27.24 6.95
CA ALA A 84 11.41 -28.26 7.79
C ALA A 84 10.38 -29.09 6.99
N LYS A 85 9.51 -28.43 6.22
CA LYS A 85 8.55 -29.11 5.34
C LYS A 85 9.20 -29.96 4.24
N GLN A 86 10.37 -29.56 3.74
CA GLN A 86 11.14 -30.42 2.80
C GLN A 86 11.67 -31.68 3.46
N LEU A 87 12.06 -31.59 4.74
CA LEU A 87 12.58 -32.72 5.51
C LEU A 87 11.45 -33.63 6.02
N ASN A 88 10.27 -33.08 6.31
CA ASN A 88 9.07 -33.81 6.65
C ASN A 88 7.83 -33.18 5.97
N PRO A 89 7.42 -33.66 4.79
CA PRO A 89 6.31 -33.11 4.02
C PRO A 89 4.94 -33.21 4.70
N PHE A 90 4.77 -34.16 5.62
CA PHE A 90 3.49 -34.45 6.28
C PHE A 90 3.30 -33.64 7.58
N ASP A 91 4.29 -32.85 7.97
CA ASP A 91 4.23 -32.08 9.20
C ASP A 91 3.16 -30.99 9.17
N THR A 92 2.28 -31.06 10.17
CA THR A 92 1.18 -30.10 10.36
C THR A 92 1.65 -28.78 10.95
N ILE A 93 2.65 -28.83 11.84
CA ILE A 93 3.18 -27.66 12.56
C ILE A 93 3.85 -26.70 11.60
N SER A 94 4.76 -27.19 10.75
CA SER A 94 5.41 -26.35 9.76
C SER A 94 4.43 -25.73 8.78
N ASN A 95 3.38 -26.46 8.39
CA ASN A 95 2.35 -25.96 7.51
C ASN A 95 1.57 -24.80 8.14
N GLU A 96 1.20 -24.93 9.41
CA GLU A 96 0.48 -23.90 10.14
C GLU A 96 1.30 -22.62 10.27
N TYR A 97 2.54 -22.74 10.75
CA TYR A 97 3.41 -21.58 10.90
C TYR A 97 3.82 -20.95 9.55
N LEU A 98 3.96 -21.73 8.46
CA LEU A 98 4.15 -21.21 7.11
C LEU A 98 2.97 -20.36 6.66
N TYR A 99 1.77 -20.87 6.85
CA TYR A 99 0.55 -20.15 6.52
C TYR A 99 0.47 -18.79 7.24
N TYR A 100 0.62 -18.81 8.56
CA TYR A 100 0.59 -17.58 9.35
C TYR A 100 1.77 -16.66 9.06
N SER A 101 2.95 -17.19 8.68
CA SER A 101 4.08 -16.36 8.26
C SER A 101 3.76 -15.56 7.00
N TYR A 102 3.09 -16.17 6.01
CA TYR A 102 2.60 -15.44 4.85
C TYR A 102 1.55 -14.39 5.23
N LEU A 103 0.55 -14.77 6.02
CA LEU A 103 -0.56 -13.91 6.39
C LEU A 103 -0.09 -12.67 7.15
N LEU A 104 0.73 -12.86 8.20
CA LEU A 104 1.22 -11.79 9.06
C LEU A 104 2.32 -10.93 8.40
N ALA A 105 2.99 -11.47 7.36
CA ALA A 105 3.82 -10.66 6.49
C ALA A 105 3.00 -9.81 5.50
N GLY A 106 1.66 -9.89 5.49
CA GLY A 106 0.79 -9.19 4.55
C GLY A 106 0.80 -9.81 3.14
N ARG A 107 1.28 -11.05 2.99
CA ARG A 107 1.29 -11.83 1.73
C ARG A 107 0.04 -12.72 1.64
N THR A 108 -1.13 -12.10 1.77
CA THR A 108 -2.42 -12.80 1.86
C THR A 108 -2.71 -13.70 0.67
N ALA A 109 -2.38 -13.25 -0.55
CA ALA A 109 -2.58 -14.06 -1.75
C ALA A 109 -1.73 -15.33 -1.75
N ASP A 110 -0.48 -15.25 -1.28
CA ASP A 110 0.40 -16.41 -1.11
C ASP A 110 -0.10 -17.37 -0.02
N ALA A 111 -0.58 -16.82 1.12
CA ALA A 111 -1.21 -17.62 2.17
C ALA A 111 -2.37 -18.44 1.63
N LYS A 112 -3.25 -17.83 0.83
CA LYS A 112 -4.37 -18.51 0.16
C LYS A 112 -3.93 -19.57 -0.83
N HIS A 113 -2.92 -19.24 -1.62
CA HIS A 113 -2.37 -20.21 -2.57
C HIS A 113 -1.78 -21.42 -1.83
N PHE A 114 -1.08 -21.16 -0.74
CA PHE A 114 -0.47 -22.20 0.09
C PHE A 114 -1.52 -23.13 0.72
N LEU A 115 -2.66 -22.62 1.18
CA LEU A 115 -3.75 -23.44 1.73
C LEU A 115 -4.27 -24.51 0.76
N ARG A 116 -4.19 -24.27 -0.54
CA ARG A 116 -4.61 -25.25 -1.54
C ARG A 116 -3.72 -26.49 -1.58
N SER A 117 -2.48 -26.34 -1.12
CA SER A 117 -1.51 -27.44 -1.04
C SER A 117 -1.64 -28.27 0.24
N LEU A 118 -2.56 -27.91 1.15
CA LEU A 118 -2.78 -28.63 2.40
C LEU A 118 -3.86 -29.70 2.28
N SER A 119 -3.79 -30.71 3.15
CA SER A 119 -4.81 -31.75 3.30
C SER A 119 -6.15 -31.18 3.81
N GLY A 120 -7.26 -31.93 3.63
CA GLY A 120 -8.62 -31.45 3.88
C GLY A 120 -8.86 -30.87 5.28
N ASP A 121 -8.40 -31.53 6.34
CA ASP A 121 -8.63 -31.14 7.73
C ASP A 121 -7.87 -29.86 8.09
N GLN A 122 -6.60 -29.75 7.71
CA GLN A 122 -5.80 -28.54 7.89
C GLN A 122 -6.37 -27.37 7.09
N LYS A 123 -6.80 -27.62 5.85
CA LYS A 123 -7.44 -26.63 5.01
C LYS A 123 -8.71 -26.07 5.64
N ASN A 124 -9.57 -26.93 6.18
CA ASN A 124 -10.84 -26.50 6.78
C ASN A 124 -10.66 -25.67 8.06
N SER A 125 -9.69 -26.02 8.92
CA SER A 125 -9.40 -25.24 10.12
C SER A 125 -8.86 -23.85 9.79
N HIS A 126 -8.01 -23.75 8.78
CA HIS A 126 -7.45 -22.47 8.34
C HIS A 126 -8.39 -21.65 7.44
N LEU A 127 -9.30 -22.28 6.71
CA LEU A 127 -10.35 -21.57 5.97
C LEU A 127 -11.26 -20.75 6.88
N LYS A 128 -11.55 -21.23 8.10
CA LYS A 128 -12.27 -20.43 9.11
C LYS A 128 -11.51 -19.19 9.51
N THR A 129 -10.19 -19.29 9.67
CA THR A 129 -9.33 -18.12 9.99
C THR A 129 -9.19 -17.17 8.81
N LEU A 130 -9.15 -17.69 7.59
CA LEU A 130 -9.14 -16.91 6.37
C LEU A 130 -10.45 -16.16 6.15
N SER A 131 -11.58 -16.80 6.40
CA SER A 131 -12.89 -16.15 6.26
C SER A 131 -12.98 -14.89 7.12
N LEU A 132 -12.32 -14.89 8.29
CA LEU A 132 -12.22 -13.71 9.16
C LEU A 132 -11.31 -12.59 8.59
N SER A 133 -10.31 -12.94 7.77
CA SER A 133 -9.39 -11.96 7.13
C SER A 133 -9.81 -11.53 5.73
N GLU A 134 -10.83 -12.18 5.16
CA GLU A 134 -11.26 -12.05 3.75
C GLU A 134 -12.74 -11.72 3.59
N ASN A 135 -13.41 -11.49 4.66
CA ASN A 135 -14.78 -11.01 4.61
C ASN A 135 -14.83 -9.69 3.83
N PRO A 136 -15.89 -9.43 3.11
CA PRO A 136 -16.08 -8.15 2.47
C PRO A 136 -15.84 -7.03 3.49
N GLU A 137 -15.02 -6.05 3.10
CA GLU A 137 -14.75 -4.87 3.91
C GLU A 137 -15.49 -3.69 3.29
N LEU A 138 -16.33 -3.04 4.07
CA LEU A 138 -16.92 -1.76 3.72
C LEU A 138 -16.06 -0.64 4.32
N ASN A 139 -15.56 0.24 3.47
CA ASN A 139 -14.89 1.45 3.91
C ASN A 139 -15.79 2.64 3.62
N MET A 140 -15.96 3.50 4.62
CA MET A 140 -16.67 4.77 4.49
C MET A 140 -15.74 5.87 4.98
N GLY A 141 -15.52 6.88 4.15
CA GLY A 141 -14.60 7.97 4.47
C GLY A 141 -15.20 9.32 4.12
N TYR A 142 -14.84 10.31 4.90
CA TYR A 142 -15.13 11.70 4.66
C TYR A 142 -13.86 12.54 4.77
N SER A 143 -13.65 13.45 3.83
CA SER A 143 -12.54 14.39 3.83
C SER A 143 -13.10 15.80 3.63
N PHE A 144 -12.54 16.74 4.34
CA PHE A 144 -12.83 18.16 4.20
C PHE A 144 -11.52 18.91 3.99
N MET A 145 -11.49 19.84 3.06
CA MET A 145 -10.37 20.73 2.79
C MET A 145 -10.84 22.16 2.76
N ASP A 146 -10.07 23.02 3.38
CA ASP A 146 -10.26 24.46 3.42
C ASP A 146 -9.08 25.14 2.71
N TYR A 147 -9.35 26.27 2.07
CA TYR A 147 -8.39 27.00 1.28
C TYR A 147 -8.34 28.44 1.74
N GLU A 148 -7.15 29.01 1.90
CA GLU A 148 -7.01 30.44 2.23
C GLU A 148 -7.36 31.30 1.02
N VAL A 149 -8.53 31.92 1.06
CA VAL A 149 -9.09 32.73 -0.03
C VAL A 149 -8.50 34.16 -0.07
N GLU A 150 -8.00 34.68 1.03
CA GLU A 150 -7.55 36.08 1.14
C GLU A 150 -6.46 36.49 0.14
N LYS A 151 -5.64 35.55 -0.30
CA LYS A 151 -4.56 35.79 -1.28
C LYS A 151 -5.05 35.95 -2.72
N TYR A 152 -6.35 35.71 -2.99
CA TYR A 152 -6.92 35.81 -4.34
C TYR A 152 -7.30 37.23 -4.75
N GLN A 153 -7.47 38.16 -3.80
CA GLN A 153 -8.05 39.47 -4.05
C GLN A 153 -7.17 40.43 -4.86
N THR A 154 -5.91 40.09 -5.14
CA THR A 154 -4.95 41.01 -5.76
C THR A 154 -4.66 40.76 -7.24
N ASN A 155 -5.28 39.75 -7.87
CA ASN A 155 -4.95 39.39 -9.25
C ASN A 155 -6.12 39.64 -10.21
N PRO A 156 -6.03 40.53 -11.20
CA PRO A 156 -7.13 40.91 -12.10
C PRO A 156 -7.46 39.90 -13.20
N LEU A 157 -6.80 38.74 -13.21
CA LEU A 157 -6.98 37.71 -14.24
C LEU A 157 -8.06 36.69 -13.81
N ASN A 158 -8.64 36.00 -14.79
CA ASN A 158 -9.63 34.96 -14.56
C ASN A 158 -9.05 33.85 -13.65
N TYR A 159 -9.62 33.66 -12.48
CA TYR A 159 -9.19 32.62 -11.55
C TYR A 159 -10.38 32.05 -10.76
N GLU A 160 -10.21 30.83 -10.30
CA GLU A 160 -11.12 30.10 -9.44
C GLU A 160 -10.62 30.14 -8.00
N ALA A 161 -11.40 30.70 -7.08
CA ALA A 161 -11.16 30.59 -5.64
C ALA A 161 -11.98 29.46 -5.08
N ILE A 162 -11.34 28.35 -4.70
CA ILE A 162 -12.00 27.26 -4.00
C ILE A 162 -12.17 27.68 -2.54
N GLU A 163 -13.41 27.69 -2.06
CA GLU A 163 -13.72 28.00 -0.66
C GLU A 163 -13.59 26.75 0.19
N ASN A 164 -14.24 25.68 -0.24
CA ASN A 164 -14.14 24.40 0.43
C ASN A 164 -14.37 23.22 -0.53
N MET A 165 -13.88 22.06 -0.13
CA MET A 165 -14.10 20.81 -0.83
C MET A 165 -14.39 19.71 0.18
N SER A 166 -15.39 18.90 -0.09
CA SER A 166 -15.72 17.71 0.69
C SER A 166 -15.76 16.48 -0.21
N VAL A 167 -15.27 15.34 0.31
CA VAL A 167 -15.25 14.08 -0.39
C VAL A 167 -15.84 12.99 0.49
N PHE A 168 -16.86 12.32 -0.01
CA PHE A 168 -17.41 11.12 0.58
C PHE A 168 -16.98 9.91 -0.25
N ASN A 169 -16.56 8.83 0.43
CA ASN A 169 -16.15 7.58 -0.22
C ASN A 169 -16.83 6.39 0.45
N ALA A 170 -17.30 5.46 -0.38
CA ALA A 170 -17.75 4.14 0.06
C ALA A 170 -17.10 3.08 -0.83
N SER A 171 -16.51 2.05 -0.26
CA SER A 171 -15.86 1.00 -1.05
C SER A 171 -16.07 -0.38 -0.46
N LEU A 172 -16.06 -1.38 -1.33
CA LEU A 172 -16.25 -2.79 -1.02
C LEU A 172 -15.11 -3.61 -1.60
N ASN A 173 -14.44 -4.39 -0.74
CA ASN A 173 -13.51 -5.44 -1.15
C ASN A 173 -14.22 -6.78 -1.14
N PHE A 174 -14.02 -7.60 -2.17
CA PHE A 174 -14.60 -8.93 -2.26
C PHE A 174 -13.71 -9.89 -3.04
N ASN A 175 -13.90 -11.19 -2.85
CA ASN A 175 -13.10 -12.22 -3.49
C ASN A 175 -13.95 -12.98 -4.51
N PHE A 176 -13.48 -13.06 -5.75
CA PHE A 176 -14.09 -13.96 -6.77
C PHE A 176 -13.58 -15.39 -6.58
N THR A 177 -12.27 -15.52 -6.38
CA THR A 177 -11.60 -16.78 -6.10
C THR A 177 -10.48 -16.55 -5.07
N PRO A 178 -9.88 -17.60 -4.49
CA PRO A 178 -8.72 -17.43 -3.61
C PRO A 178 -7.53 -16.70 -4.24
N LYS A 179 -7.44 -16.65 -5.57
CA LYS A 179 -6.38 -15.93 -6.29
C LYS A 179 -6.82 -14.57 -6.81
N SER A 180 -8.11 -14.31 -6.90
CA SER A 180 -8.63 -13.09 -7.53
C SER A 180 -9.54 -12.29 -6.60
N ARG A 181 -9.36 -10.98 -6.61
CA ARG A 181 -10.06 -10.02 -5.77
C ARG A 181 -10.65 -8.90 -6.61
N GLY A 182 -11.86 -8.48 -6.23
CA GLY A 182 -12.51 -7.29 -6.73
C GLY A 182 -12.48 -6.17 -5.69
N PHE A 183 -12.45 -4.96 -6.17
CA PHE A 183 -12.63 -3.75 -5.39
C PHE A 183 -13.55 -2.83 -6.15
N LEU A 184 -14.62 -2.40 -5.51
CA LEU A 184 -15.58 -1.43 -6.04
C LEU A 184 -15.61 -0.21 -5.11
N GLN A 185 -15.55 0.99 -5.68
CA GLN A 185 -15.64 2.23 -4.91
C GLN A 185 -16.60 3.19 -5.61
N TYR A 186 -17.41 3.83 -4.80
CA TYR A 186 -18.15 5.02 -5.15
C TYR A 186 -17.58 6.21 -4.37
N SER A 187 -17.39 7.34 -5.05
CA SER A 187 -16.99 8.60 -4.42
C SER A 187 -17.87 9.74 -4.90
N ASN A 188 -18.19 10.63 -3.99
CA ASN A 188 -18.82 11.91 -4.30
C ASN A 188 -17.93 13.03 -3.79
N THR A 189 -17.53 13.91 -4.67
CA THR A 189 -16.79 15.14 -4.34
C THR A 189 -17.69 16.32 -4.58
N ARG A 190 -17.79 17.20 -3.61
CA ARG A 190 -18.48 18.47 -3.73
C ARG A 190 -17.48 19.59 -3.47
N LYS A 191 -17.42 20.53 -4.40
CA LYS A 191 -16.56 21.71 -4.34
C LYS A 191 -17.42 22.96 -4.45
N VAL A 192 -17.12 23.93 -3.62
CA VAL A 192 -17.70 25.27 -3.66
C VAL A 192 -16.59 26.23 -4.06
N ALA A 193 -16.82 27.01 -5.09
CA ALA A 193 -15.83 27.94 -5.59
C ALA A 193 -16.47 29.23 -6.13
N THR A 194 -15.70 30.31 -6.06
CA THR A 194 -16.07 31.60 -6.63
C THR A 194 -15.16 31.86 -7.84
N PHE A 195 -15.75 32.15 -8.99
CA PHE A 195 -15.04 32.47 -10.23
C PHE A 195 -14.93 33.98 -10.38
N TYR A 196 -13.72 34.46 -10.45
CA TYR A 196 -13.41 35.85 -10.73
C TYR A 196 -12.95 35.99 -12.17
N SER A 197 -13.45 37.01 -12.87
CA SER A 197 -13.01 37.34 -14.20
C SER A 197 -12.77 38.85 -14.34
N SER A 198 -12.00 39.24 -15.35
CA SER A 198 -11.81 40.65 -15.66
C SER A 198 -13.12 41.41 -15.97
N SER A 199 -14.12 40.67 -16.45
CA SER A 199 -15.49 41.19 -16.71
C SER A 199 -16.42 41.13 -15.49
N ASN A 200 -16.09 40.34 -14.48
CA ASN A 200 -16.87 40.23 -13.25
C ASN A 200 -15.92 40.10 -12.03
N PRO A 201 -15.42 41.24 -11.53
CA PRO A 201 -14.51 41.26 -10.39
C PRO A 201 -15.20 40.93 -9.04
N THR A 202 -16.52 40.92 -8.97
CA THR A 202 -17.26 40.50 -7.78
C THR A 202 -17.40 39.01 -7.64
N GLY A 203 -17.02 38.26 -8.69
CA GLY A 203 -17.02 36.79 -8.72
C GLY A 203 -18.43 36.19 -8.95
N GLU A 204 -18.43 35.00 -9.52
CA GLU A 204 -19.60 34.14 -9.69
C GLU A 204 -19.47 32.91 -8.79
N TYR A 205 -20.47 32.70 -7.94
CA TYR A 205 -20.49 31.52 -7.06
C TYR A 205 -20.97 30.29 -7.81
N GLY A 206 -20.21 29.19 -7.68
CA GLY A 206 -20.55 27.93 -8.30
C GLY A 206 -20.38 26.73 -7.36
N THR A 207 -21.25 25.74 -7.54
CA THR A 207 -21.12 24.44 -6.89
C THR A 207 -20.84 23.37 -7.93
N PHE A 208 -19.79 22.59 -7.68
CA PHE A 208 -19.38 21.46 -8.50
C PHE A 208 -19.67 20.19 -7.73
N SER A 209 -20.30 19.24 -8.39
CA SER A 209 -20.47 17.89 -7.87
C SER A 209 -19.88 16.89 -8.84
N GLN A 210 -19.12 15.95 -8.30
CA GLN A 210 -18.46 14.90 -9.05
C GLN A 210 -18.80 13.57 -8.44
N ASN A 211 -19.42 12.69 -9.23
CA ASN A 211 -19.68 11.32 -8.86
C ASN A 211 -18.70 10.41 -9.57
N GLN A 212 -18.12 9.45 -8.85
CA GLN A 212 -17.09 8.56 -9.40
C GLN A 212 -17.45 7.13 -9.09
N ILE A 213 -17.24 6.25 -10.06
CA ILE A 213 -17.35 4.80 -9.92
C ILE A 213 -16.01 4.20 -10.34
N TYR A 214 -15.38 3.49 -9.43
CA TYR A 214 -14.12 2.81 -9.66
C TYR A 214 -14.26 1.31 -9.46
N PHE A 215 -13.71 0.54 -10.38
CA PHE A 215 -13.64 -0.92 -10.27
C PHE A 215 -12.23 -1.40 -10.55
N ARG A 216 -11.74 -2.35 -9.75
CA ARG A 216 -10.45 -3.02 -9.94
C ARG A 216 -10.61 -4.52 -9.76
N TYR A 217 -10.06 -5.27 -10.70
CA TYR A 217 -9.85 -6.70 -10.63
C TYR A 217 -8.36 -6.99 -10.46
N LYS A 218 -8.00 -7.86 -9.50
CA LYS A 218 -6.63 -8.23 -9.20
C LYS A 218 -6.49 -9.75 -9.13
N ASN A 219 -5.46 -10.30 -9.78
CA ASN A 219 -5.22 -11.74 -9.82
C ASN A 219 -3.77 -12.08 -9.46
N LEU A 220 -3.59 -13.13 -8.64
CA LEU A 220 -2.30 -13.73 -8.32
C LEU A 220 -1.88 -14.67 -9.45
N ILE A 221 -0.79 -14.34 -10.14
CA ILE A 221 -0.23 -15.14 -11.24
C ILE A 221 0.66 -16.25 -10.68
N SER A 222 1.59 -15.87 -9.81
CA SER A 222 2.53 -16.78 -9.16
C SER A 222 2.89 -16.23 -7.77
N SER A 223 3.71 -16.96 -7.00
CA SER A 223 4.10 -16.53 -5.65
C SER A 223 4.65 -15.09 -5.65
N GLY A 224 3.94 -14.20 -4.98
CA GLY A 224 4.24 -12.78 -4.86
C GLY A 224 3.89 -11.93 -6.09
N TRP A 225 3.62 -12.50 -7.27
CA TRP A 225 3.31 -11.75 -8.47
C TRP A 225 1.79 -11.59 -8.69
N GLU A 226 1.35 -10.36 -8.82
CA GLU A 226 -0.04 -10.01 -9.08
C GLU A 226 -0.14 -9.09 -10.30
N ILE A 227 -1.23 -9.29 -11.08
CA ILE A 227 -1.65 -8.37 -12.13
C ILE A 227 -3.00 -7.79 -11.76
N ALA A 228 -3.23 -6.52 -12.07
CA ALA A 228 -4.53 -5.88 -11.90
C ALA A 228 -4.92 -5.10 -13.14
N GLY A 229 -6.21 -5.17 -13.48
CA GLY A 229 -6.85 -4.25 -14.40
C GLY A 229 -7.85 -3.39 -13.63
N TYR A 230 -8.00 -2.14 -14.00
CA TYR A 230 -8.95 -1.25 -13.36
C TYR A 230 -9.54 -0.23 -14.34
N THR A 231 -10.70 0.29 -13.95
CA THR A 231 -11.38 1.35 -14.67
C THR A 231 -12.03 2.33 -13.69
N HIS A 232 -12.11 3.57 -14.10
CA HIS A 232 -12.66 4.66 -13.31
C HIS A 232 -13.52 5.54 -14.22
N TRP A 233 -14.78 5.72 -13.85
CA TRP A 233 -15.72 6.62 -14.53
C TRP A 233 -16.03 7.79 -13.61
N VAL A 234 -16.01 8.98 -14.19
CA VAL A 234 -16.20 10.24 -13.50
C VAL A 234 -17.30 11.03 -14.19
N PHE A 235 -18.31 11.41 -13.44
CA PHE A 235 -19.47 12.16 -13.90
C PHE A 235 -19.50 13.51 -13.20
N PHE A 236 -19.45 14.57 -13.96
CA PHE A 236 -19.45 15.94 -13.46
C PHE A 236 -20.81 16.57 -13.61
N SER A 237 -21.22 17.36 -12.63
CA SER A 237 -22.27 18.34 -12.72
C SER A 237 -21.76 19.66 -12.16
N THR A 238 -21.91 20.71 -12.94
CA THR A 238 -21.58 22.09 -12.56
C THR A 238 -22.86 22.89 -12.53
N GLU A 239 -23.15 23.51 -11.39
CA GLU A 239 -24.23 24.46 -11.24
C GLU A 239 -23.61 25.83 -10.98
N THR A 240 -23.76 26.75 -11.92
CA THR A 240 -23.31 28.14 -11.80
C THR A 240 -24.53 29.04 -11.62
N ASN A 241 -24.50 29.85 -10.57
CA ASN A 241 -25.56 30.85 -10.31
C ASN A 241 -25.05 32.23 -10.76
N THR A 242 -25.51 32.66 -11.90
CA THR A 242 -25.24 34.02 -12.40
C THR A 242 -26.37 34.95 -11.96
N SER A 243 -26.04 36.01 -11.24
CA SER A 243 -26.98 37.06 -10.90
C SER A 243 -26.72 38.29 -11.80
N THR A 244 -27.31 38.30 -12.97
CA THR A 244 -27.28 39.47 -13.82
C THR A 244 -28.63 40.20 -13.72
N PHE A 245 -28.63 41.45 -13.26
CA PHE A 245 -29.84 42.33 -13.15
C PHE A 245 -31.01 41.70 -12.37
N GLY A 246 -30.74 41.03 -11.24
CA GLY A 246 -31.83 40.51 -10.37
C GLY A 246 -32.49 39.23 -10.88
N ARG A 247 -32.06 38.67 -12.01
CA ARG A 247 -32.46 37.34 -12.49
C ARG A 247 -31.37 36.32 -12.13
N ARG A 248 -31.73 35.32 -11.33
CA ARG A 248 -30.89 34.13 -11.12
C ARG A 248 -31.11 33.20 -12.31
N SER A 249 -30.06 32.95 -13.09
CA SER A 249 -30.06 31.85 -14.05
C SER A 249 -29.13 30.76 -13.51
N SER A 250 -29.58 29.52 -13.45
CA SER A 250 -28.74 28.35 -13.18
C SER A 250 -28.48 27.62 -14.48
N SER A 251 -27.22 27.33 -14.80
CA SER A 251 -26.85 26.44 -15.88
C SER A 251 -26.31 25.14 -15.33
N LEU A 252 -26.80 24.01 -15.84
CA LEU A 252 -26.33 22.68 -15.49
C LEU A 252 -25.53 22.13 -16.67
N SER A 253 -24.26 21.86 -16.45
CA SER A 253 -23.40 21.15 -17.41
C SER A 253 -23.11 19.75 -16.91
N LEU A 254 -23.26 18.75 -17.78
CA LEU A 254 -22.95 17.35 -17.48
C LEU A 254 -21.84 16.87 -18.40
N SER A 255 -20.79 16.27 -17.86
CA SER A 255 -19.74 15.64 -18.62
C SER A 255 -19.34 14.30 -17.99
N ALA A 256 -18.83 13.38 -18.82
CA ALA A 256 -18.36 12.09 -18.37
C ALA A 256 -16.93 11.86 -18.87
N GLN A 257 -16.09 11.35 -18.01
CA GLN A 257 -14.69 11.04 -18.27
C GLN A 257 -14.37 9.61 -17.82
N SER A 258 -13.38 9.00 -18.44
CA SER A 258 -13.00 7.62 -18.14
C SER A 258 -11.50 7.45 -18.06
N LEU A 259 -11.11 6.45 -17.27
CA LEU A 259 -9.73 6.03 -17.10
C LEU A 259 -9.68 4.50 -17.09
N PHE A 260 -8.67 3.94 -17.74
CA PHE A 260 -8.35 2.51 -17.77
C PHE A 260 -6.88 2.31 -17.40
N GLY A 261 -6.58 1.25 -16.67
CA GLY A 261 -5.21 0.98 -16.32
C GLY A 261 -4.92 -0.48 -16.06
N LEU A 262 -3.61 -0.78 -16.13
CA LEU A 262 -3.03 -2.08 -15.86
C LEU A 262 -1.90 -1.92 -14.86
N ASN A 263 -1.78 -2.87 -13.95
CA ASN A 263 -0.72 -2.90 -12.95
C ASN A 263 -0.11 -4.29 -12.89
N ILE A 264 1.22 -4.33 -12.76
CA ILE A 264 1.96 -5.52 -12.37
C ILE A 264 2.70 -5.22 -11.08
N SER A 265 2.65 -6.11 -10.10
CA SER A 265 3.30 -5.91 -8.82
C SER A 265 3.88 -7.20 -8.27
N HIS A 266 4.94 -7.06 -7.48
CA HIS A 266 5.59 -8.15 -6.77
C HIS A 266 5.65 -7.87 -5.28
N SER A 267 5.20 -8.82 -4.47
CA SER A 267 5.24 -8.78 -3.01
C SER A 267 6.33 -9.73 -2.49
N GLY A 268 7.54 -9.20 -2.32
CA GLY A 268 8.64 -9.90 -1.65
C GLY A 268 8.49 -9.84 -0.12
N TRP A 269 9.48 -10.44 0.59
CA TRP A 269 9.50 -10.43 2.06
C TRP A 269 9.98 -9.10 2.65
N TYR A 270 10.96 -8.47 2.00
CA TYR A 270 11.57 -7.21 2.44
C TYR A 270 11.31 -6.07 1.48
N LEU A 271 11.05 -6.38 0.21
CA LEU A 271 10.78 -5.40 -0.83
C LEU A 271 9.47 -5.76 -1.55
N ARG A 272 8.65 -4.77 -1.78
CA ARG A 272 7.46 -4.83 -2.64
C ARG A 272 7.55 -3.71 -3.64
N GLY A 273 7.11 -3.97 -4.83
CA GLY A 273 7.12 -2.95 -5.86
C GLY A 273 6.11 -3.24 -6.94
N GLY A 274 5.82 -2.25 -7.74
CA GLY A 274 4.91 -2.39 -8.87
C GLY A 274 5.07 -1.26 -9.86
N LEU A 275 4.59 -1.55 -11.06
CA LEU A 275 4.48 -0.60 -12.16
C LEU A 275 3.02 -0.55 -12.59
N ASN A 276 2.53 0.66 -12.77
CA ASN A 276 1.19 0.98 -13.19
C ASN A 276 1.24 1.78 -14.49
N LEU A 277 0.40 1.42 -15.46
CA LEU A 277 0.20 2.13 -16.72
C LEU A 277 -1.28 2.49 -16.81
N SER A 278 -1.59 3.72 -17.18
CA SER A 278 -2.97 4.16 -17.36
C SER A 278 -3.14 5.07 -18.56
N TYR A 279 -4.33 4.99 -19.12
CA TYR A 279 -4.81 5.89 -20.15
C TYR A 279 -6.11 6.52 -19.67
N SER A 280 -6.23 7.82 -19.84
CA SER A 280 -7.44 8.57 -19.48
C SER A 280 -7.77 9.63 -20.52
N ASN A 281 -9.03 10.04 -20.50
CA ASN A 281 -9.52 11.17 -21.27
C ASN A 281 -10.16 12.16 -20.29
N PHE A 282 -9.36 13.13 -19.85
CA PHE A 282 -9.81 14.19 -18.93
C PHE A 282 -9.83 15.53 -19.64
N GLU A 283 -10.90 16.32 -19.42
CA GLU A 283 -11.06 17.66 -20.00
C GLU A 283 -10.77 17.70 -21.51
N SER A 284 -11.30 16.69 -22.22
CA SER A 284 -11.09 16.53 -23.68
C SER A 284 -9.64 16.34 -24.11
N SER A 285 -8.74 16.01 -23.19
CA SER A 285 -7.34 15.69 -23.45
C SER A 285 -7.04 14.22 -23.18
N SER A 286 -6.33 13.60 -24.11
CA SER A 286 -5.86 12.23 -23.97
C SER A 286 -4.56 12.21 -23.18
N GLN A 287 -4.51 11.37 -22.13
CA GLN A 287 -3.39 11.28 -21.23
C GLN A 287 -2.89 9.84 -21.13
N PHE A 288 -1.58 9.68 -21.10
CA PHE A 288 -0.93 8.42 -20.75
C PHE A 288 -0.06 8.64 -19.53
N ALA A 289 -0.22 7.80 -18.52
CA ALA A 289 0.55 7.93 -17.30
C ALA A 289 1.20 6.60 -16.87
N THR A 290 2.34 6.72 -16.23
CA THR A 290 3.06 5.63 -15.57
C THR A 290 3.33 5.98 -14.12
N GLU A 291 3.20 5.00 -13.23
CA GLU A 291 3.50 5.13 -11.81
C GLU A 291 4.28 3.91 -11.34
N GLY A 292 5.44 4.14 -10.73
CA GLY A 292 6.23 3.09 -10.10
C GLY A 292 6.33 3.30 -8.60
N TYR A 293 6.36 2.23 -7.82
CA TYR A 293 6.58 2.30 -6.38
C TYR A 293 7.48 1.19 -5.86
N LEU A 294 8.18 1.46 -4.77
CA LEU A 294 8.99 0.51 -4.04
C LEU A 294 8.79 0.70 -2.54
N THR A 295 8.35 -0.36 -1.86
CA THR A 295 8.16 -0.41 -0.40
C THR A 295 9.22 -1.30 0.22
N TYR A 296 9.93 -0.78 1.22
CA TYR A 296 10.88 -1.51 2.05
C TYR A 296 10.27 -1.89 3.39
N LEU A 297 10.44 -3.15 3.78
CA LEU A 297 9.89 -3.78 4.99
C LEU A 297 11.05 -4.36 5.82
N PRO A 298 11.74 -3.58 6.67
CA PRO A 298 12.97 -4.00 7.35
C PRO A 298 12.79 -5.25 8.22
N PHE A 299 11.59 -5.47 8.75
CA PHE A 299 11.28 -6.61 9.61
C PHE A 299 10.46 -7.71 8.91
N SER A 300 10.31 -7.63 7.57
CA SER A 300 9.42 -8.52 6.80
C SER A 300 7.96 -8.55 7.30
N ASN A 301 7.51 -7.48 7.90
CA ASN A 301 6.14 -7.26 8.36
C ASN A 301 5.75 -5.79 8.17
N LEU A 302 4.51 -5.44 8.51
CA LEU A 302 3.99 -4.08 8.37
C LEU A 302 4.25 -3.19 9.60
N ASN A 303 4.98 -3.67 10.62
CA ASN A 303 5.23 -2.88 11.82
C ASN A 303 6.10 -1.63 11.56
N LEU A 304 6.92 -1.69 10.52
CA LEU A 304 7.67 -0.56 9.97
C LEU A 304 7.82 -0.76 8.47
N TYR A 305 7.50 0.26 7.72
CA TYR A 305 7.74 0.28 6.28
C TYR A 305 8.01 1.70 5.79
N SER A 306 8.70 1.81 4.68
CA SER A 306 8.82 3.04 3.90
C SER A 306 8.55 2.77 2.44
N THR A 307 7.91 3.71 1.76
CA THR A 307 7.57 3.61 0.34
C THR A 307 8.08 4.85 -0.38
N ILE A 308 8.74 4.65 -1.50
CA ILE A 308 8.97 5.70 -2.49
C ILE A 308 8.11 5.40 -3.71
N SER A 309 7.54 6.43 -4.31
CA SER A 309 6.83 6.30 -5.58
C SER A 309 7.10 7.49 -6.49
N GLY A 310 7.10 7.22 -7.78
CA GLY A 310 7.23 8.21 -8.84
C GLY A 310 6.09 8.07 -9.83
N PHE A 311 5.59 9.20 -10.30
CA PHE A 311 4.53 9.30 -11.29
C PHE A 311 4.98 10.21 -12.40
N TYR A 312 4.70 9.83 -13.65
CA TYR A 312 4.95 10.62 -14.83
C TYR A 312 3.76 10.50 -15.78
N GLN A 313 3.31 11.63 -16.31
CA GLN A 313 2.17 11.73 -17.21
C GLN A 313 2.53 12.55 -18.43
N ILE A 314 2.09 12.08 -19.58
CA ILE A 314 2.12 12.77 -20.86
C ILE A 314 0.68 13.15 -21.20
N ASP A 315 0.42 14.42 -21.36
CA ASP A 315 -0.87 14.96 -21.77
C ASP A 315 -0.71 15.62 -23.14
N LYS A 316 -1.64 15.31 -24.05
CA LYS A 316 -1.59 15.80 -25.43
C LYS A 316 -1.66 17.33 -25.54
N ASN A 317 -2.48 17.96 -24.70
CA ASN A 317 -2.79 19.38 -24.77
C ASN A 317 -2.02 20.21 -23.73
N TRP A 318 -1.84 19.63 -22.51
CA TRP A 318 -1.37 20.38 -21.34
C TRP A 318 0.11 20.12 -20.98
N GLY A 319 0.78 19.23 -21.74
CA GLY A 319 2.19 18.91 -21.55
C GLY A 319 2.44 17.87 -20.45
N ASN A 320 3.71 17.70 -20.09
CA ASN A 320 4.13 16.63 -19.19
C ASN A 320 4.06 17.06 -17.74
N SER A 321 3.74 16.12 -16.87
CA SER A 321 3.73 16.32 -15.42
C SER A 321 4.36 15.16 -14.66
N TYR A 322 4.83 15.43 -13.43
CA TYR A 322 5.47 14.44 -12.59
C TYR A 322 5.16 14.66 -11.12
N GLN A 323 5.25 13.59 -10.33
CA GLN A 323 5.21 13.62 -8.87
C GLN A 323 6.16 12.59 -8.28
N ALA A 324 6.73 12.93 -7.13
CA ALA A 324 7.47 12.00 -6.30
C ALA A 324 6.87 12.00 -4.89
N ASN A 325 6.80 10.82 -4.25
CA ASN A 325 6.29 10.70 -2.90
C ASN A 325 7.22 9.83 -2.06
N PHE A 326 7.23 10.14 -0.79
CA PHE A 326 7.85 9.32 0.25
C PHE A 326 6.87 9.13 1.39
N ASP A 327 6.65 7.88 1.78
CA ASP A 327 5.73 7.49 2.84
C ASP A 327 6.47 6.64 3.86
N VAL A 328 6.13 6.80 5.14
CA VAL A 328 6.58 5.95 6.21
C VAL A 328 5.41 5.58 7.11
N GLY A 329 5.34 4.32 7.48
CA GLY A 329 4.34 3.84 8.41
C GLY A 329 4.98 2.97 9.48
N PHE A 330 4.53 3.14 10.74
CA PHE A 330 5.04 2.35 11.84
C PHE A 330 3.98 2.11 12.91
N LYS A 331 4.11 0.94 13.53
CA LYS A 331 3.27 0.52 14.63
C LYS A 331 3.86 1.04 15.95
N VAL A 332 3.16 1.96 16.60
CA VAL A 332 3.55 2.50 17.91
C VAL A 332 3.22 1.50 19.02
N PHE A 333 1.96 1.04 19.05
CA PHE A 333 1.44 0.09 20.02
C PHE A 333 0.56 -0.95 19.33
N LYS A 334 0.08 -1.95 20.08
CA LYS A 334 -0.81 -3.00 19.55
C LYS A 334 -2.02 -2.44 18.80
N TYR A 335 -2.54 -1.30 19.24
CA TYR A 335 -3.77 -0.69 18.72
C TYR A 335 -3.56 0.69 18.12
N LEU A 336 -2.32 1.08 17.84
CA LEU A 336 -2.00 2.38 17.27
C LEU A 336 -0.91 2.28 16.23
N TRP A 337 -1.22 2.78 15.02
CA TRP A 337 -0.27 2.94 13.92
C TRP A 337 -0.25 4.38 13.49
N LEU A 338 0.91 4.85 13.06
CA LEU A 338 1.09 6.16 12.45
C LEU A 338 1.61 5.98 11.04
N GLU A 339 1.03 6.73 10.12
CA GLU A 339 1.52 6.90 8.76
C GLU A 339 1.79 8.37 8.53
N SER A 340 2.87 8.71 7.82
CA SER A 340 3.18 10.06 7.41
C SER A 340 3.86 10.02 6.05
N GLY A 341 3.70 11.08 5.29
CA GLY A 341 4.32 11.18 3.98
C GLY A 341 4.46 12.61 3.50
N ALA A 342 5.25 12.72 2.44
CA ALA A 342 5.48 13.95 1.71
C ALA A 342 5.39 13.69 0.21
N MET A 343 4.86 14.65 -0.51
CA MET A 343 4.76 14.66 -1.95
C MET A 343 5.31 15.95 -2.49
N VAL A 344 6.02 15.87 -3.62
CA VAL A 344 6.45 17.01 -4.42
C VAL A 344 6.12 16.74 -5.88
N GLY A 345 5.74 17.79 -6.63
CA GLY A 345 5.46 17.62 -8.06
C GLY A 345 4.82 18.83 -8.72
N ASN A 346 4.40 18.61 -9.95
CA ASN A 346 3.71 19.63 -10.76
C ASN A 346 2.50 19.04 -11.51
N SER A 347 1.96 17.90 -11.03
CA SER A 347 0.89 17.20 -11.75
C SER A 347 -0.47 17.84 -11.51
N PHE A 348 -1.22 17.98 -12.57
CA PHE A 348 -2.61 18.41 -12.61
C PHE A 348 -3.40 17.45 -13.52
N LEU A 349 -4.70 17.37 -13.37
CA LEU A 349 -5.56 16.43 -14.11
C LEU A 349 -5.01 15.01 -14.11
N TYR A 350 -4.62 14.49 -12.95
CA TYR A 350 -3.90 13.24 -12.83
C TYR A 350 -4.67 12.15 -12.09
N SER A 351 -4.28 10.91 -12.34
CA SER A 351 -4.77 9.74 -11.60
C SER A 351 -3.60 8.91 -11.07
N ARG A 352 -3.64 8.58 -9.77
CA ARG A 352 -2.60 7.84 -9.05
C ARG A 352 -3.16 6.68 -8.24
N SER A 353 -2.27 5.92 -7.62
CA SER A 353 -2.60 4.80 -6.73
C SER A 353 -3.56 3.81 -7.38
N LEU A 354 -3.21 3.35 -8.58
CA LEU A 354 -4.05 2.46 -9.40
C LEU A 354 -5.40 3.09 -9.76
N GLY A 355 -5.43 4.39 -10.01
CA GLY A 355 -6.66 5.10 -10.40
C GLY A 355 -7.60 5.44 -9.26
N THR A 356 -7.26 5.16 -7.99
CA THR A 356 -8.12 5.47 -6.84
C THR A 356 -8.03 6.92 -6.39
N VAL A 357 -6.91 7.58 -6.66
CA VAL A 357 -6.72 9.01 -6.42
C VAL A 357 -6.84 9.74 -7.75
N LEU A 358 -7.83 10.59 -7.87
CA LEU A 358 -8.09 11.37 -9.05
C LEU A 358 -8.10 12.86 -8.70
N ASN A 359 -7.27 13.63 -9.40
CA ASN A 359 -7.33 15.07 -9.42
C ASN A 359 -7.69 15.53 -10.84
N ASN A 360 -8.89 16.00 -11.02
CA ASN A 360 -9.39 16.54 -12.29
C ASN A 360 -9.49 18.08 -12.29
N SER A 361 -8.70 18.72 -11.46
CA SER A 361 -8.60 20.17 -11.34
C SER A 361 -7.27 20.64 -11.94
N PHE A 362 -7.25 21.85 -12.47
CA PHE A 362 -6.05 22.56 -12.89
C PHE A 362 -5.19 23.07 -11.72
N ILE A 363 -5.61 22.78 -10.50
CA ILE A 363 -4.84 23.06 -9.30
C ILE A 363 -3.71 22.06 -9.18
N ILE A 364 -2.49 22.56 -9.04
CA ILE A 364 -1.28 21.75 -8.93
C ILE A 364 -0.82 21.69 -7.48
N PRO A 365 -0.97 20.57 -6.78
CA PRO A 365 -0.32 20.41 -5.48
C PRO A 365 1.20 20.31 -5.69
N ALA A 366 1.91 21.40 -5.34
CA ALA A 366 3.36 21.46 -5.48
C ALA A 366 4.06 20.65 -4.39
N THR A 367 3.59 20.81 -3.16
CA THR A 367 4.04 20.02 -2.01
C THR A 367 2.82 19.63 -1.18
N ASN A 368 2.86 18.44 -0.61
CA ASN A 368 1.85 17.98 0.32
C ASN A 368 2.53 17.19 1.43
N PHE A 369 2.25 17.53 2.68
CA PHE A 369 2.64 16.77 3.87
C PHE A 369 1.39 16.23 4.52
N TYR A 370 1.40 14.98 4.90
CA TYR A 370 0.26 14.38 5.57
C TYR A 370 0.65 13.43 6.69
N GLY A 371 -0.26 13.27 7.62
CA GLY A 371 -0.15 12.33 8.71
C GLY A 371 -1.47 11.66 8.99
N THR A 372 -1.44 10.38 9.36
CA THR A 372 -2.62 9.59 9.64
C THR A 372 -2.41 8.72 10.87
N ILE A 373 -3.37 8.76 11.77
CA ILE A 373 -3.48 7.87 12.92
C ILE A 373 -4.42 6.74 12.54
N ILE A 374 -4.00 5.49 12.77
CA ILE A 374 -4.81 4.31 12.51
C ILE A 374 -5.02 3.54 13.79
N ILE A 375 -6.27 3.31 14.12
CA ILE A 375 -6.72 2.57 15.32
C ILE A 375 -7.40 1.29 14.84
N PRO A 376 -6.66 0.14 14.75
CA PRO A 376 -7.23 -1.12 14.36
C PRO A 376 -7.96 -1.78 15.54
N ALA A 377 -9.18 -2.21 15.30
CA ALA A 377 -9.95 -3.07 16.19
C ALA A 377 -10.35 -4.36 15.47
N ARG A 378 -10.92 -5.32 16.20
CA ARG A 378 -11.22 -6.65 15.63
C ARG A 378 -12.22 -6.58 14.47
N LYS A 379 -13.28 -5.79 14.63
CA LYS A 379 -14.38 -5.69 13.64
C LYS A 379 -14.35 -4.40 12.83
N PHE A 380 -13.58 -3.42 13.24
CA PHE A 380 -13.47 -2.14 12.56
C PHE A 380 -12.06 -1.57 12.66
N SER A 381 -11.74 -0.62 11.82
CA SER A 381 -10.59 0.26 12.01
C SER A 381 -10.98 1.69 11.71
N LEU A 382 -10.45 2.62 12.50
CA LEU A 382 -10.62 4.05 12.31
C LEU A 382 -9.30 4.65 11.85
N ARG A 383 -9.35 5.45 10.79
CA ARG A 383 -8.23 6.25 10.29
C ARG A 383 -8.63 7.71 10.41
N ILE A 384 -7.79 8.52 11.03
CA ILE A 384 -7.97 9.98 11.12
C ILE A 384 -6.68 10.60 10.62
N GLY A 385 -6.77 11.46 9.63
CA GLY A 385 -5.62 12.10 9.03
C GLY A 385 -5.81 13.59 8.83
N GLY A 386 -4.68 14.26 8.65
CA GLY A 386 -4.62 15.64 8.23
C GLY A 386 -3.53 15.82 7.19
N ASN A 387 -3.68 16.84 6.37
CA ASN A 387 -2.69 17.24 5.39
C ASN A 387 -2.56 18.76 5.31
N TYR A 388 -1.36 19.19 4.97
CA TYR A 388 -1.02 20.54 4.57
C TYR A 388 -0.46 20.51 3.16
N SER A 389 -0.97 21.34 2.27
CA SER A 389 -0.51 21.41 0.89
C SER A 389 -0.21 22.86 0.50
N SER A 390 0.93 23.07 -0.15
CA SER A 390 1.18 24.27 -0.94
C SER A 390 0.79 23.97 -2.38
N ILE A 391 -0.05 24.82 -2.93
CA ILE A 391 -0.73 24.60 -4.20
C ILE A 391 -0.36 25.71 -5.17
N TYR A 392 -0.12 25.35 -6.44
CA TYR A 392 -0.05 26.28 -7.52
C TYR A 392 -1.37 26.32 -8.27
N ASN A 393 -2.00 27.48 -8.28
CA ASN A 393 -3.13 27.75 -9.16
C ASN A 393 -2.65 28.60 -10.32
N TYR A 394 -2.88 28.12 -11.55
CA TYR A 394 -2.48 28.79 -12.76
C TYR A 394 -3.72 29.32 -13.46
N SER A 395 -3.64 30.57 -13.94
CA SER A 395 -4.53 31.02 -14.99
C SER A 395 -4.07 30.42 -16.32
N TRP A 396 -5.00 29.84 -17.05
CA TRP A 396 -4.76 29.18 -18.31
C TRP A 396 -5.38 29.95 -19.46
N ASP A 397 -4.62 30.13 -20.52
CA ASP A 397 -5.17 30.45 -21.83
C ASP A 397 -5.72 29.16 -22.45
N LEU A 398 -7.03 28.97 -22.42
CA LEU A 398 -7.69 27.77 -22.92
C LEU A 398 -7.63 27.62 -24.44
N VAL A 399 -7.30 28.68 -25.16
CA VAL A 399 -7.14 28.65 -26.64
C VAL A 399 -5.76 28.10 -26.99
N ASN A 400 -4.72 28.58 -26.32
CA ASN A 400 -3.34 28.24 -26.63
C ASN A 400 -2.77 27.17 -25.68
N TYR A 401 -3.53 26.70 -24.70
CA TYR A 401 -3.11 25.75 -23.66
C TYR A 401 -1.85 26.19 -22.91
N THR A 402 -1.71 27.50 -22.67
CA THR A 402 -0.55 28.09 -21.99
C THR A 402 -0.87 28.62 -20.59
N LYS A 403 0.10 28.50 -19.68
CA LYS A 403 0.02 29.08 -18.35
C LYS A 403 0.32 30.57 -18.43
N THR A 404 -0.61 31.40 -17.94
CA THR A 404 -0.47 32.87 -18.03
C THR A 404 -0.04 33.51 -16.73
N SER A 405 -0.48 33.01 -15.58
CA SER A 405 -0.08 33.50 -14.25
C SER A 405 -0.04 32.37 -13.22
N LYS A 406 0.70 32.57 -12.15
CA LYS A 406 0.86 31.60 -11.06
C LYS A 406 0.49 32.24 -9.74
N LEU A 407 -0.42 31.63 -9.01
CA LEU A 407 -0.75 31.95 -7.63
C LEU A 407 -0.35 30.80 -6.72
N VAL A 408 0.24 31.10 -5.57
CA VAL A 408 0.60 30.10 -4.56
C VAL A 408 -0.39 30.21 -3.39
N LEU A 409 -0.94 29.08 -3.01
CA LEU A 409 -1.94 28.98 -1.96
C LEU A 409 -1.55 27.88 -0.98
N ASP A 410 -1.98 28.03 0.25
CA ASP A 410 -1.90 27.00 1.25
C ASP A 410 -3.28 26.39 1.51
N SER A 411 -3.33 25.09 1.71
CA SER A 411 -4.55 24.39 2.08
C SER A 411 -4.34 23.44 3.24
N PHE A 412 -5.36 23.31 4.08
CA PHE A 412 -5.42 22.35 5.16
C PHE A 412 -6.57 21.41 4.94
N GLY A 413 -6.33 20.12 5.13
CA GLY A 413 -7.36 19.11 5.01
C GLY A 413 -7.38 18.18 6.21
N VAL A 414 -8.57 17.71 6.55
CA VAL A 414 -8.79 16.65 7.52
C VAL A 414 -9.61 15.54 6.89
N ASN A 415 -9.33 14.31 7.27
CA ASN A 415 -10.05 13.15 6.77
C ASN A 415 -10.28 12.12 7.89
N ALA A 416 -11.38 11.41 7.78
CA ALA A 416 -11.69 10.28 8.63
C ALA A 416 -12.23 9.14 7.78
N THR A 417 -11.78 7.91 8.05
CA THR A 417 -12.27 6.71 7.37
C THR A 417 -12.55 5.62 8.38
N LEU A 418 -13.76 5.08 8.34
CA LEU A 418 -14.16 3.89 9.09
C LEU A 418 -14.17 2.69 8.15
N THR A 419 -13.44 1.65 8.52
CA THR A 419 -13.50 0.34 7.86
C THR A 419 -14.27 -0.62 8.72
N ILE A 420 -15.29 -1.27 8.19
CA ILE A 420 -16.09 -2.31 8.86
C ILE A 420 -15.80 -3.63 8.18
N LYS A 421 -15.44 -4.66 8.98
CA LYS A 421 -15.20 -6.04 8.53
C LYS A 421 -16.43 -6.88 8.83
N PHE A 422 -17.05 -7.43 7.80
CA PHE A 422 -18.15 -8.37 7.97
C PHE A 422 -17.59 -9.75 8.35
N GLN A 423 -18.20 -10.40 9.32
CA GLN A 423 -17.82 -11.75 9.81
C GLN A 423 -18.69 -12.81 9.19
#